data_7e0adf75e43118b2b5a9a5059c2986a7
#
_entry.id   7e0adf75e43118b2b5a9a5059c2986a7
#
_cell.length_a   1.000
_cell.length_b   1.000
_cell.length_c   1.000
_cell.angle_alpha   90.00
_cell.angle_beta   90.00
_cell.angle_gamma   90.00
#
_symmetry.space_group_name_H-M   'P 1'
#
loop_
_entity.id
_entity.type
_entity.pdbx_description
1 polymer ?
#
loop_
_entity_poly.entity_id
_entity_poly.type
_entity_poly.pdbx_seq_one_letter_code
_entity_poly.pdbx_strand_id
1 'polypeptide(L)'
;MQPLLHGISSMATRQALAELAADWQARGGEPVSIESVGGVDAARRVQAGQESFDLVFLATDALAKLQAAGRVAAGSVLPLMRSATAVAVPAGAALPDISSEEAVRTAVLAAPSIGYSTGPSGVALQALFARWGIAEQIAARTVQAQPSVPVGALVARGQVALGFQQLAELIHVPGIRIVGPLPPAIAIDTVFGAAVVQGTPNAGAARRVLAFMASPEAADAKRRQGMAPI
;
A
#
# COMPACT_ATOMS: atom_id res chain seq x y z
N MET A 1 17.56 25.00 14.91
CA MET A 1 16.49 24.80 13.92
C MET A 1 16.41 23.29 13.67
N GLN A 2 15.23 22.69 13.78
CA GLN A 2 15.07 21.25 13.52
C GLN A 2 15.23 21.00 12.01
N PRO A 3 15.88 19.90 11.59
CA PRO A 3 15.98 19.56 10.17
C PRO A 3 14.62 19.17 9.59
N LEU A 4 14.34 19.56 8.36
CA LEU A 4 13.25 19.00 7.58
C LEU A 4 13.67 17.62 7.06
N LEU A 5 12.94 16.58 7.43
CA LEU A 5 13.19 15.22 6.94
C LEU A 5 12.43 14.98 5.63
N HIS A 6 13.13 14.43 4.65
CA HIS A 6 12.57 14.06 3.36
C HIS A 6 12.37 12.55 3.28
N GLY A 7 11.13 12.13 3.01
CA GLY A 7 10.77 10.73 2.83
C GLY A 7 10.18 10.43 1.47
N ILE A 8 10.31 9.17 1.06
CA ILE A 8 9.62 8.64 -0.11
C ILE A 8 8.82 7.40 0.27
N SER A 9 7.61 7.27 -0.26
CA SER A 9 6.71 6.17 0.09
C SER A 9 5.96 5.59 -1.10
N SER A 10 5.39 4.39 -0.91
CA SER A 10 4.37 3.86 -1.81
C SER A 10 3.03 4.59 -1.62
N MET A 11 2.20 4.61 -2.68
CA MET A 11 0.85 5.19 -2.62
C MET A 11 -0.03 4.57 -1.54
N ALA A 12 0.12 3.27 -1.27
CA ALA A 12 -0.69 2.57 -0.28
C ALA A 12 -0.56 3.12 1.14
N THR A 13 0.58 3.71 1.49
CA THR A 13 0.84 4.26 2.83
C THR A 13 0.61 5.76 2.94
N ARG A 14 0.30 6.44 1.84
CA ARG A 14 0.23 7.90 1.73
C ARG A 14 -0.59 8.56 2.83
N GLN A 15 -1.83 8.13 3.01
CA GLN A 15 -2.76 8.78 3.94
C GLN A 15 -2.34 8.52 5.41
N ALA A 16 -1.96 7.27 5.71
CA ALA A 16 -1.48 6.93 7.05
C ALA A 16 -0.21 7.70 7.41
N LEU A 17 0.73 7.82 6.49
CA LEU A 17 1.98 8.57 6.73
C LEU A 17 1.75 10.07 6.84
N ALA A 18 0.82 10.64 6.07
CA ALA A 18 0.46 12.06 6.20
C ALA A 18 -0.10 12.37 7.59
N GLU A 19 -1.01 11.53 8.09
CA GLU A 19 -1.58 11.68 9.43
C GLU A 19 -0.51 11.48 10.53
N LEU A 20 0.31 10.44 10.41
CA LEU A 20 1.38 10.16 11.37
C LEU A 20 2.44 11.28 11.40
N ALA A 21 2.78 11.86 10.25
CA ALA A 21 3.71 12.99 10.19
C ALA A 21 3.12 14.23 10.86
N ALA A 22 1.82 14.50 10.66
CA ALA A 22 1.13 15.59 11.32
C ALA A 22 1.06 15.40 12.85
N ASP A 23 0.74 14.18 13.31
CA ASP A 23 0.69 13.84 14.74
C ASP A 23 2.07 13.97 15.39
N TRP A 24 3.13 13.55 14.71
CA TRP A 24 4.51 13.72 15.15
C TRP A 24 4.89 15.19 15.31
N GLN A 25 4.57 16.00 14.30
CA GLN A 25 4.87 17.43 14.32
C GLN A 25 4.07 18.16 15.40
N ALA A 26 2.80 17.81 15.62
CA ALA A 26 1.97 18.38 16.68
C ALA A 26 2.53 18.11 18.10
N ARG A 27 3.34 17.06 18.26
CA ARG A 27 4.07 16.69 19.49
C ARG A 27 5.42 17.40 19.62
N GLY A 28 5.75 18.33 18.73
CA GLY A 28 7.03 19.04 18.72
C GLY A 28 8.17 18.28 18.03
N GLY A 29 7.87 17.23 17.30
CA GLY A 29 8.85 16.50 16.49
C GLY A 29 9.31 17.27 15.25
N GLU A 30 10.36 16.77 14.62
CA GLU A 30 10.91 17.35 13.39
C GLU A 30 9.88 17.36 12.26
N PRO A 31 9.83 18.39 11.40
CA PRO A 31 8.96 18.40 10.24
C PRO A 31 9.37 17.28 9.26
N VAL A 32 8.38 16.56 8.72
CA VAL A 32 8.59 15.46 7.77
C VAL A 32 7.78 15.74 6.51
N SER A 33 8.44 15.75 5.36
CA SER A 33 7.81 15.82 4.04
C SER A 33 7.97 14.48 3.34
N ILE A 34 6.84 13.84 2.97
CA ILE A 34 6.85 12.52 2.35
C ILE A 34 6.21 12.60 0.97
N GLU A 35 7.01 12.31 -0.05
CA GLU A 35 6.51 12.11 -1.42
C GLU A 35 5.97 10.69 -1.57
N SER A 36 4.79 10.54 -2.15
CA SER A 36 4.18 9.22 -2.39
C SER A 36 4.05 8.95 -3.88
N VAL A 37 4.66 7.86 -4.35
CA VAL A 37 4.64 7.42 -5.75
C VAL A 37 4.34 5.92 -5.84
N GLY A 38 4.38 5.32 -7.02
CA GLY A 38 4.28 3.86 -7.14
C GLY A 38 5.39 3.16 -6.36
N GLY A 39 5.08 2.10 -5.59
CA GLY A 39 6.09 1.45 -4.74
C GLY A 39 7.31 0.93 -5.50
N VAL A 40 7.15 0.50 -6.76
CA VAL A 40 8.26 0.10 -7.64
C VAL A 40 9.13 1.31 -8.00
N ASP A 41 8.50 2.46 -8.29
CA ASP A 41 9.22 3.69 -8.62
C ASP A 41 9.98 4.24 -7.40
N ALA A 42 9.34 4.27 -6.23
CA ALA A 42 9.99 4.66 -4.99
C ALA A 42 11.24 3.79 -4.69
N ALA A 43 11.10 2.47 -4.82
CA ALA A 43 12.23 1.55 -4.63
C ALA A 43 13.36 1.81 -5.63
N ARG A 44 13.03 2.04 -6.90
CA ARG A 44 14.00 2.34 -7.97
C ARG A 44 14.75 3.66 -7.68
N ARG A 45 14.06 4.71 -7.24
CA ARG A 45 14.65 6.01 -6.93
C ARG A 45 15.63 5.93 -5.75
N VAL A 46 15.25 5.21 -4.68
CA VAL A 46 16.16 4.96 -3.55
C VAL A 46 17.35 4.10 -3.97
N GLN A 47 17.11 3.06 -4.79
CA GLN A 47 18.19 2.22 -5.33
C GLN A 47 19.20 3.01 -6.17
N ALA A 48 18.75 3.97 -6.97
CA ALA A 48 19.61 4.81 -7.79
C ALA A 48 20.52 5.71 -6.95
N GLY A 49 20.06 6.15 -5.75
CA GLY A 49 20.84 6.97 -4.83
C GLY A 49 21.19 8.37 -5.38
N GLN A 50 20.42 8.86 -6.34
CA GLN A 50 20.62 10.18 -6.97
C GLN A 50 19.86 11.30 -6.23
N GLU A 51 18.92 10.93 -5.37
CA GLU A 51 18.08 11.85 -4.60
C GLU A 51 18.36 11.69 -3.10
N SER A 52 18.29 12.81 -2.39
CA SER A 52 18.56 12.86 -0.96
C SER A 52 17.27 12.62 -0.15
N PHE A 53 17.00 11.36 0.16
CA PHE A 53 15.95 10.98 1.11
C PHE A 53 16.57 10.62 2.47
N ASP A 54 15.84 10.91 3.55
CA ASP A 54 16.17 10.48 4.91
C ASP A 54 15.46 9.19 5.28
N LEU A 55 14.23 9.02 4.76
CA LEU A 55 13.29 7.96 5.09
C LEU A 55 12.73 7.31 3.83
N VAL A 56 12.52 6.00 3.89
CA VAL A 56 11.82 5.25 2.84
C VAL A 56 10.74 4.35 3.47
N PHE A 57 9.53 4.35 2.86
CA PHE A 57 8.37 3.59 3.34
C PHE A 57 7.82 2.72 2.21
N LEU A 58 8.01 1.41 2.30
CA LEU A 58 7.67 0.45 1.26
C LEU A 58 7.15 -0.86 1.87
N ALA A 59 6.68 -1.76 1.01
CA ALA A 59 6.47 -3.15 1.39
C ALA A 59 7.79 -3.76 1.91
N THR A 60 7.72 -4.60 2.94
CA THR A 60 8.90 -5.12 3.65
C THR A 60 9.84 -5.93 2.76
N ASP A 61 9.33 -6.61 1.73
CA ASP A 61 10.14 -7.32 0.74
C ASP A 61 10.98 -6.36 -0.14
N ALA A 62 10.43 -5.20 -0.48
CA ALA A 62 11.18 -4.16 -1.20
C ALA A 62 12.25 -3.52 -0.30
N LEU A 63 11.93 -3.28 0.98
CA LEU A 63 12.91 -2.79 1.96
C LEU A 63 14.05 -3.79 2.17
N ALA A 64 13.74 -5.09 2.22
CA ALA A 64 14.76 -6.14 2.34
C ALA A 64 15.74 -6.12 1.14
N LYS A 65 15.23 -5.89 -0.07
CA LYS A 65 16.08 -5.73 -1.27
C LYS A 65 16.96 -4.48 -1.20
N LEU A 66 16.42 -3.35 -0.74
CA LEU A 66 17.20 -2.13 -0.54
C LEU A 66 18.26 -2.30 0.56
N GLN A 67 17.93 -3.05 1.61
CA GLN A 67 18.90 -3.38 2.67
C GLN A 67 20.03 -4.27 2.14
N ALA A 68 19.72 -5.31 1.39
CA ALA A 68 20.71 -6.18 0.77
C ALA A 68 21.63 -5.41 -0.21
N ALA A 69 21.09 -4.38 -0.86
CA ALA A 69 21.84 -3.47 -1.74
C ALA A 69 22.59 -2.34 -1.00
N GLY A 70 22.57 -2.29 0.34
CA GLY A 70 23.22 -1.25 1.13
C GLY A 70 22.63 0.15 0.97
N ARG A 71 21.35 0.26 0.58
CA ARG A 71 20.68 1.54 0.35
C ARG A 71 19.96 2.08 1.57
N VAL A 72 19.77 1.26 2.59
CA VAL A 72 19.23 1.67 3.90
C VAL A 72 20.20 1.27 5.01
N ALA A 73 20.20 2.03 6.07
CA ALA A 73 21.09 1.82 7.21
C ALA A 73 20.82 0.44 7.86
N ALA A 74 21.87 -0.26 8.18
CA ALA A 74 21.79 -1.58 8.82
C ALA A 74 20.94 -1.51 10.10
N GLY A 75 20.02 -2.49 10.27
CA GLY A 75 19.14 -2.58 11.43
C GLY A 75 18.07 -1.47 11.50
N SER A 76 17.85 -0.68 10.44
CA SER A 76 16.85 0.39 10.45
C SER A 76 15.50 -0.03 9.85
N VAL A 77 15.42 -1.18 9.21
CA VAL A 77 14.15 -1.69 8.67
C VAL A 77 13.22 -2.04 9.81
N LEU A 78 12.05 -1.42 9.81
CA LEU A 78 11.05 -1.55 10.87
C LEU A 78 9.68 -1.77 10.24
N PRO A 79 8.98 -2.87 10.49
CA PRO A 79 7.59 -3.03 10.07
C PRO A 79 6.71 -2.04 10.84
N LEU A 80 5.75 -1.42 10.16
CA LEU A 80 4.90 -0.38 10.76
C LEU A 80 3.42 -0.74 10.75
N MET A 81 2.94 -1.29 9.64
CA MET A 81 1.51 -1.49 9.43
C MET A 81 1.26 -2.53 8.34
N ARG A 82 0.06 -3.11 8.35
CA ARG A 82 -0.40 -4.08 7.37
C ARG A 82 -1.68 -3.59 6.70
N SER A 83 -1.78 -3.74 5.39
CA SER A 83 -3.00 -3.49 4.64
C SER A 83 -3.49 -4.77 3.98
N ALA A 84 -4.78 -5.05 4.12
CA ALA A 84 -5.44 -6.15 3.42
C ALA A 84 -5.82 -5.72 2.00
N THR A 85 -5.80 -6.65 1.05
CA THR A 85 -6.43 -6.46 -0.25
C THR A 85 -7.94 -6.57 -0.09
N ALA A 86 -8.66 -5.56 -0.53
CA ALA A 86 -10.11 -5.48 -0.49
C ALA A 86 -10.72 -5.44 -1.89
N VAL A 87 -12.00 -5.79 -1.94
CA VAL A 87 -12.83 -5.80 -3.13
C VAL A 87 -13.68 -4.54 -3.16
N ALA A 88 -13.76 -3.88 -4.30
CA ALA A 88 -14.62 -2.71 -4.53
C ALA A 88 -15.41 -2.83 -5.82
N VAL A 89 -16.61 -2.24 -5.82
CA VAL A 89 -17.51 -2.13 -6.97
C VAL A 89 -17.95 -0.67 -7.12
N PRO A 90 -18.49 -0.25 -8.30
CA PRO A 90 -19.08 1.07 -8.46
C PRO A 90 -20.19 1.33 -7.44
N ALA A 91 -20.32 2.58 -6.99
CA ALA A 91 -21.42 2.96 -6.10
C ALA A 91 -22.76 2.65 -6.79
N GLY A 92 -23.66 2.00 -6.03
CA GLY A 92 -24.97 1.57 -6.58
C GLY A 92 -24.97 0.21 -7.28
N ALA A 93 -23.82 -0.39 -7.55
CA ALA A 93 -23.78 -1.77 -8.07
C ALA A 93 -24.21 -2.78 -6.99
N ALA A 94 -24.73 -3.92 -7.42
CA ALA A 94 -25.01 -5.05 -6.54
C ALA A 94 -23.70 -5.55 -5.90
N LEU A 95 -23.75 -5.86 -4.61
CA LEU A 95 -22.60 -6.40 -3.92
C LEU A 95 -22.44 -7.89 -4.26
N PRO A 96 -21.29 -8.32 -4.78
CA PRO A 96 -20.99 -9.72 -4.91
C PRO A 96 -20.80 -10.36 -3.53
N ASP A 97 -21.13 -11.65 -3.44
CA ASP A 97 -20.72 -12.45 -2.28
C ASP A 97 -19.20 -12.68 -2.33
N ILE A 98 -18.52 -12.39 -1.24
CA ILE A 98 -17.08 -12.62 -1.04
C ILE A 98 -16.82 -13.37 0.28
N SER A 99 -17.81 -14.06 0.82
CA SER A 99 -17.73 -14.71 2.14
C SER A 99 -16.78 -15.92 2.18
N SER A 100 -16.44 -16.48 1.03
CA SER A 100 -15.57 -17.65 0.90
C SER A 100 -14.68 -17.55 -0.35
N GLU A 101 -13.66 -18.41 -0.43
CA GLU A 101 -12.82 -18.53 -1.64
C GLU A 101 -13.65 -18.81 -2.90
N GLU A 102 -14.61 -19.73 -2.81
CA GLU A 102 -15.46 -20.09 -3.95
C GLU A 102 -16.41 -18.95 -4.33
N ALA A 103 -16.93 -18.19 -3.36
CA ALA A 103 -17.76 -17.02 -3.61
C ALA A 103 -16.96 -15.94 -4.35
N VAL A 104 -15.73 -15.66 -3.93
CA VAL A 104 -14.83 -14.71 -4.62
C VAL A 104 -14.52 -15.19 -6.04
N ARG A 105 -14.20 -16.48 -6.21
CA ARG A 105 -13.95 -17.08 -7.53
C ARG A 105 -15.16 -16.91 -8.45
N THR A 106 -16.36 -17.19 -7.95
CA THR A 106 -17.62 -17.01 -8.68
C THR A 106 -17.84 -15.55 -9.06
N ALA A 107 -17.61 -14.61 -8.13
CA ALA A 107 -17.72 -13.17 -8.40
C ALA A 107 -16.73 -12.70 -9.49
N VAL A 108 -15.48 -13.20 -9.46
CA VAL A 108 -14.46 -12.93 -10.50
C VAL A 108 -14.91 -13.48 -11.85
N LEU A 109 -15.44 -14.69 -11.90
CA LEU A 109 -15.91 -15.32 -13.14
C LEU A 109 -17.13 -14.60 -13.72
N ALA A 110 -18.00 -14.04 -12.91
CA ALA A 110 -19.20 -13.32 -13.32
C ALA A 110 -18.94 -11.85 -13.70
N ALA A 111 -17.88 -11.23 -13.17
CA ALA A 111 -17.61 -9.81 -13.39
C ALA A 111 -17.32 -9.50 -14.86
N PRO A 112 -17.93 -8.45 -15.47
CA PRO A 112 -17.65 -8.06 -16.86
C PRO A 112 -16.25 -7.47 -17.03
N SER A 113 -15.66 -6.91 -15.99
CA SER A 113 -14.25 -6.44 -15.97
C SER A 113 -13.67 -6.50 -14.56
N ILE A 114 -12.38 -6.82 -14.48
CA ILE A 114 -11.65 -7.03 -13.23
C ILE A 114 -10.44 -6.11 -13.23
N GLY A 115 -10.26 -5.33 -12.16
CA GLY A 115 -9.11 -4.41 -12.03
C GLY A 115 -8.19 -4.79 -10.87
N TYR A 116 -6.89 -4.65 -11.07
CA TYR A 116 -5.87 -4.84 -10.03
C TYR A 116 -4.68 -3.91 -10.23
N SER A 117 -3.89 -3.71 -9.18
CA SER A 117 -2.73 -2.81 -9.18
C SER A 117 -1.45 -3.51 -9.69
N THR A 118 -0.42 -2.72 -10.01
CA THR A 118 0.93 -3.22 -10.34
C THR A 118 1.76 -3.61 -9.11
N GLY A 119 1.27 -3.33 -7.90
CA GLY A 119 1.99 -3.60 -6.64
C GLY A 119 1.94 -5.07 -6.19
N PRO A 120 2.50 -5.38 -5.00
CA PRO A 120 2.55 -6.73 -4.45
C PRO A 120 1.18 -7.43 -4.38
N SER A 121 0.12 -6.70 -4.03
CA SER A 121 -1.24 -7.25 -4.00
C SER A 121 -1.73 -7.70 -5.38
N GLY A 122 -1.40 -6.97 -6.44
CA GLY A 122 -1.75 -7.36 -7.81
C GLY A 122 -1.01 -8.62 -8.26
N VAL A 123 0.27 -8.74 -7.92
CA VAL A 123 1.07 -9.96 -8.20
C VAL A 123 0.49 -11.17 -7.48
N ALA A 124 0.14 -11.03 -6.20
CA ALA A 124 -0.46 -12.10 -5.41
C ALA A 124 -1.86 -12.47 -5.94
N LEU A 125 -2.64 -11.50 -6.40
CA LEU A 125 -3.95 -11.75 -7.00
C LEU A 125 -3.84 -12.54 -8.30
N GLN A 126 -2.89 -12.20 -9.16
CA GLN A 126 -2.63 -12.96 -10.40
C GLN A 126 -2.22 -14.40 -10.10
N ALA A 127 -1.37 -14.61 -9.09
CA ALA A 127 -1.01 -15.95 -8.63
C ALA A 127 -2.24 -16.73 -8.12
N LEU A 128 -3.17 -16.05 -7.45
CA LEU A 128 -4.44 -16.63 -7.01
C LEU A 128 -5.30 -17.07 -8.21
N PHE A 129 -5.44 -16.22 -9.22
CA PHE A 129 -6.19 -16.55 -10.45
C PHE A 129 -5.57 -17.72 -11.21
N ALA A 130 -4.22 -17.80 -11.25
CA ALA A 130 -3.51 -18.93 -11.82
C ALA A 130 -3.75 -20.23 -11.02
N ARG A 131 -3.70 -20.17 -9.68
CA ARG A 131 -4.02 -21.30 -8.80
C ARG A 131 -5.44 -21.84 -9.03
N TRP A 132 -6.40 -20.94 -9.29
CA TRP A 132 -7.78 -21.33 -9.61
C TRP A 132 -7.96 -21.86 -11.03
N GLY A 133 -6.94 -21.77 -11.88
CA GLY A 133 -7.02 -22.20 -13.29
C GLY A 133 -7.91 -21.32 -14.17
N ILE A 134 -8.19 -20.06 -13.76
CA ILE A 134 -9.09 -19.16 -14.47
C ILE A 134 -8.37 -17.99 -15.17
N ALA A 135 -7.06 -17.86 -15.00
CA ALA A 135 -6.30 -16.71 -15.49
C ALA A 135 -6.52 -16.45 -17.00
N GLU A 136 -6.46 -17.47 -17.85
CA GLU A 136 -6.69 -17.35 -19.29
C GLU A 136 -8.15 -17.00 -19.61
N GLN A 137 -9.10 -17.59 -18.88
CA GLN A 137 -10.54 -17.35 -19.08
C GLN A 137 -10.93 -15.88 -18.82
N ILE A 138 -10.27 -15.22 -17.88
CA ILE A 138 -10.56 -13.82 -17.51
C ILE A 138 -9.63 -12.80 -18.17
N ALA A 139 -8.58 -13.22 -18.88
CA ALA A 139 -7.53 -12.35 -19.41
C ALA A 139 -8.07 -11.16 -20.22
N ALA A 140 -9.02 -11.42 -21.14
CA ALA A 140 -9.56 -10.37 -22.02
C ALA A 140 -10.36 -9.28 -21.31
N ARG A 141 -10.78 -9.50 -20.07
CA ARG A 141 -11.57 -8.55 -19.24
C ARG A 141 -10.83 -8.14 -17.95
N THR A 142 -9.55 -8.45 -17.87
CA THR A 142 -8.70 -8.07 -16.76
C THR A 142 -7.90 -6.82 -17.10
N VAL A 143 -7.98 -5.81 -16.24
CA VAL A 143 -7.36 -4.50 -16.40
C VAL A 143 -6.31 -4.31 -15.30
N GLN A 144 -5.05 -4.23 -15.69
CA GLN A 144 -3.99 -3.79 -14.79
C GLN A 144 -3.95 -2.25 -14.79
N ALA A 145 -4.13 -1.66 -13.62
CA ALA A 145 -4.04 -0.20 -13.48
C ALA A 145 -2.63 0.28 -13.86
N GLN A 146 -2.56 1.42 -14.54
CA GLN A 146 -1.27 2.07 -14.82
C GLN A 146 -0.58 2.47 -13.51
N PRO A 147 0.75 2.55 -13.49
CA PRO A 147 1.47 3.07 -12.32
C PRO A 147 0.88 4.41 -11.86
N SER A 148 0.71 4.56 -10.56
CA SER A 148 0.11 5.74 -9.91
C SER A 148 -1.37 6.01 -10.21
N VAL A 149 -2.06 5.14 -10.96
CA VAL A 149 -3.52 5.20 -11.13
C VAL A 149 -4.16 4.23 -10.13
N PRO A 150 -4.96 4.72 -9.16
CA PRO A 150 -5.66 3.84 -8.23
C PRO A 150 -6.71 2.99 -8.94
N VAL A 151 -6.79 1.71 -8.62
CA VAL A 151 -7.85 0.82 -9.14
C VAL A 151 -9.24 1.35 -8.74
N GLY A 152 -9.36 1.89 -7.52
CA GLY A 152 -10.61 2.53 -7.08
C GLY A 152 -11.09 3.65 -8.00
N ALA A 153 -10.17 4.41 -8.62
CA ALA A 153 -10.55 5.44 -9.60
C ALA A 153 -11.10 4.84 -10.90
N LEU A 154 -10.58 3.69 -11.34
CA LEU A 154 -11.11 2.95 -12.49
C LEU A 154 -12.51 2.40 -12.21
N VAL A 155 -12.71 1.89 -10.98
CA VAL A 155 -14.02 1.44 -10.50
C VAL A 155 -15.02 2.59 -10.47
N ALA A 156 -14.65 3.73 -9.88
CA ALA A 156 -15.51 4.91 -9.77
C ALA A 156 -15.98 5.45 -11.14
N ARG A 157 -15.13 5.30 -12.17
CA ARG A 157 -15.44 5.72 -13.57
C ARG A 157 -16.18 4.65 -14.35
N GLY A 158 -16.52 3.50 -13.78
CA GLY A 158 -17.16 2.39 -14.47
C GLY A 158 -16.28 1.65 -15.48
N GLN A 159 -14.97 1.92 -15.49
CA GLN A 159 -14.00 1.23 -16.35
C GLN A 159 -13.68 -0.19 -15.85
N VAL A 160 -13.91 -0.44 -14.58
CA VAL A 160 -13.75 -1.71 -13.89
C VAL A 160 -14.99 -1.98 -13.06
N ALA A 161 -15.59 -3.16 -13.21
CA ALA A 161 -16.76 -3.57 -12.46
C ALA A 161 -16.41 -4.20 -11.10
N LEU A 162 -15.28 -4.89 -11.01
CA LEU A 162 -14.79 -5.54 -9.79
C LEU A 162 -13.32 -5.20 -9.60
N GLY A 163 -13.00 -4.33 -8.64
CA GLY A 163 -11.66 -3.85 -8.37
C GLY A 163 -11.05 -4.49 -7.13
N PHE A 164 -9.76 -4.81 -7.21
CA PHE A 164 -8.95 -5.33 -6.10
C PHE A 164 -7.78 -4.41 -5.84
N GLN A 165 -7.68 -3.87 -4.64
CA GLN A 165 -6.59 -2.99 -4.24
C GLN A 165 -6.40 -3.03 -2.72
N GLN A 166 -5.29 -2.48 -2.22
CA GLN A 166 -5.10 -2.27 -0.77
C GLN A 166 -6.26 -1.47 -0.19
N LEU A 167 -6.82 -1.91 0.93
CA LEU A 167 -7.95 -1.22 1.59
C LEU A 167 -7.65 0.26 1.82
N ALA A 168 -6.43 0.58 2.26
CA ALA A 168 -6.00 1.94 2.51
C ALA A 168 -6.04 2.87 1.27
N GLU A 169 -5.98 2.32 0.07
CA GLU A 169 -6.12 3.09 -1.17
C GLU A 169 -7.57 3.22 -1.63
N LEU A 170 -8.49 2.43 -1.10
CA LEU A 170 -9.90 2.41 -1.48
C LEU A 170 -10.77 3.29 -0.58
N ILE A 171 -10.51 3.34 0.73
CA ILE A 171 -11.42 3.89 1.74
C ILE A 171 -11.77 5.38 1.52
N HIS A 172 -10.93 6.13 0.82
CA HIS A 172 -11.15 7.55 0.55
C HIS A 172 -11.57 7.84 -0.90
N VAL A 173 -11.83 6.81 -1.71
CA VAL A 173 -12.22 6.99 -3.11
C VAL A 173 -13.74 7.20 -3.19
N PRO A 174 -14.22 8.37 -3.65
CA PRO A 174 -15.64 8.58 -3.87
C PRO A 174 -16.13 7.79 -5.09
N GLY A 175 -17.42 7.45 -5.12
CA GLY A 175 -18.03 6.77 -6.25
C GLY A 175 -17.82 5.25 -6.30
N ILE A 176 -17.26 4.67 -5.25
CA ILE A 176 -17.14 3.22 -5.09
C ILE A 176 -17.85 2.73 -3.83
N ARG A 177 -18.10 1.45 -3.78
CA ARG A 177 -18.51 0.73 -2.57
C ARG A 177 -17.52 -0.38 -2.28
N ILE A 178 -16.92 -0.35 -1.11
CA ILE A 178 -16.04 -1.41 -0.64
C ILE A 178 -16.91 -2.57 -0.16
N VAL A 179 -16.69 -3.74 -0.75
CA VAL A 179 -17.40 -4.98 -0.38
C VAL A 179 -16.80 -5.54 0.91
N GLY A 180 -15.48 -5.56 1.00
CA GLY A 180 -14.74 -6.03 2.14
C GLY A 180 -13.34 -6.54 1.75
N PRO A 181 -12.52 -6.95 2.73
CA PRO A 181 -11.26 -7.65 2.47
C PRO A 181 -11.53 -9.05 1.92
N LEU A 182 -10.53 -9.63 1.27
CA LEU A 182 -10.57 -11.04 0.88
C LEU A 182 -10.74 -11.95 2.10
N PRO A 183 -11.49 -13.05 1.99
CA PRO A 183 -11.72 -13.97 3.11
C PRO A 183 -10.40 -14.61 3.58
N PRO A 184 -10.32 -15.03 4.86
CA PRO A 184 -9.06 -15.51 5.48
C PRO A 184 -8.33 -16.61 4.69
N ALA A 185 -9.06 -17.53 4.05
CA ALA A 185 -8.49 -18.63 3.27
C ALA A 185 -7.65 -18.16 2.07
N ILE A 186 -7.91 -16.96 1.56
CA ILE A 186 -7.23 -16.33 0.41
C ILE A 186 -6.80 -14.90 0.72
N ALA A 187 -6.61 -14.55 1.97
CA ALA A 187 -6.18 -13.22 2.38
C ALA A 187 -4.85 -12.85 1.69
N ILE A 188 -4.83 -11.66 1.11
CA ILE A 188 -3.63 -11.06 0.52
C ILE A 188 -3.33 -9.80 1.32
N ASP A 189 -2.41 -9.93 2.25
CA ASP A 189 -1.96 -8.85 3.10
C ASP A 189 -0.58 -8.37 2.67
N THR A 190 -0.37 -7.07 2.70
CA THR A 190 0.95 -6.47 2.50
C THR A 190 1.40 -5.80 3.78
N VAL A 191 2.55 -6.20 4.29
CA VAL A 191 3.22 -5.52 5.39
C VAL A 191 4.05 -4.37 4.82
N PHE A 192 3.78 -3.17 5.30
CA PHE A 192 4.55 -1.97 5.00
C PHE A 192 5.43 -1.61 6.19
N GLY A 193 6.65 -1.27 5.88
CA GLY A 193 7.65 -0.84 6.85
C GLY A 193 8.31 0.45 6.42
N ALA A 194 9.28 0.84 7.20
CA ALA A 194 10.14 1.98 6.94
C ALA A 194 11.60 1.65 7.18
N ALA A 195 12.49 2.46 6.63
CA ALA A 195 13.90 2.41 6.91
C ALA A 195 14.53 3.80 6.81
N VAL A 196 15.66 3.97 7.50
CA VAL A 196 16.54 5.13 7.34
C VAL A 196 17.40 4.92 6.10
N VAL A 197 17.42 5.89 5.19
CA VAL A 197 18.27 5.82 3.98
C VAL A 197 19.74 5.90 4.36
N GLN A 198 20.57 5.08 3.71
CA GLN A 198 21.99 5.01 3.99
C GLN A 198 22.67 6.34 3.68
N GLY A 199 23.51 6.82 4.61
CA GLY A 199 24.32 8.04 4.43
C GLY A 199 23.58 9.36 4.70
N THR A 200 22.31 9.34 5.12
CA THR A 200 21.62 10.57 5.53
C THR A 200 22.31 11.25 6.70
N PRO A 201 22.51 12.57 6.67
CA PRO A 201 23.03 13.32 7.83
C PRO A 201 22.03 13.38 8.99
N ASN A 202 20.76 13.10 8.73
CA ASN A 202 19.65 13.22 9.69
C ASN A 202 19.28 11.89 10.36
N ALA A 203 20.16 10.88 10.36
CA ALA A 203 19.84 9.52 10.83
C ALA A 203 19.26 9.46 12.25
N GLY A 204 19.71 10.32 13.17
CA GLY A 204 19.16 10.39 14.53
C GLY A 204 17.72 10.88 14.58
N ALA A 205 17.39 11.93 13.83
CA ALA A 205 16.04 12.47 13.69
C ALA A 205 15.12 11.45 13.00
N ALA A 206 15.58 10.86 11.90
CA ALA A 206 14.86 9.83 11.17
C ALA A 206 14.47 8.63 12.08
N ARG A 207 15.40 8.16 12.93
CA ARG A 207 15.10 7.07 13.89
C ARG A 207 14.04 7.45 14.92
N ARG A 208 14.03 8.71 15.42
CA ARG A 208 12.98 9.18 16.35
C ARG A 208 11.60 9.15 15.72
N VAL A 209 11.49 9.65 14.48
CA VAL A 209 10.24 9.60 13.70
C VAL A 209 9.75 8.16 13.54
N LEU A 210 10.65 7.24 13.13
CA LEU A 210 10.29 5.83 12.95
C LEU A 210 9.86 5.17 14.26
N ALA A 211 10.53 5.48 15.35
CA ALA A 211 10.17 4.98 16.69
C ALA A 211 8.75 5.42 17.09
N PHE A 212 8.39 6.69 16.86
CA PHE A 212 7.02 7.17 17.07
C PHE A 212 6.03 6.44 16.14
N MET A 213 6.33 6.37 14.85
CA MET A 213 5.43 5.72 13.88
C MET A 213 5.22 4.22 14.18
N ALA A 214 6.15 3.56 14.83
CA ALA A 214 6.04 2.17 15.29
C ALA A 214 5.36 2.02 16.65
N SER A 215 5.20 3.09 17.39
CA SER A 215 4.67 3.03 18.76
C SER A 215 3.17 2.72 18.81
N PRO A 216 2.65 2.22 19.96
CA PRO A 216 1.22 2.05 20.17
C PRO A 216 0.41 3.35 19.99
N GLU A 217 1.02 4.51 20.25
CA GLU A 217 0.38 5.83 20.10
C GLU A 217 -0.01 6.15 18.64
N ALA A 218 0.69 5.54 17.67
CA ALA A 218 0.42 5.66 16.24
C ALA A 218 -0.68 4.71 15.74
N ALA A 219 -1.20 3.82 16.60
CA ALA A 219 -2.08 2.73 16.17
C ALA A 219 -3.42 3.23 15.61
N ASP A 220 -4.02 4.23 16.25
CA ASP A 220 -5.35 4.73 15.84
C ASP A 220 -5.29 5.48 14.51
N ALA A 221 -4.24 6.26 14.26
CA ALA A 221 -4.01 6.89 12.96
C ALA A 221 -3.93 5.85 11.84
N LYS A 222 -3.20 4.75 12.06
CA LYS A 222 -3.13 3.62 11.10
C LYS A 222 -4.51 3.01 10.83
N ARG A 223 -5.29 2.72 11.89
CA ARG A 223 -6.63 2.12 11.75
C ARG A 223 -7.59 3.02 10.99
N ARG A 224 -7.58 4.33 11.26
CA ARG A 224 -8.40 5.31 10.52
C ARG A 224 -8.13 5.29 9.02
N GLN A 225 -6.91 4.93 8.63
CA GLN A 225 -6.48 4.86 7.24
C GLN A 225 -6.55 3.44 6.65
N GLY A 226 -7.32 2.53 7.26
CA GLY A 226 -7.52 1.15 6.76
C GLY A 226 -6.29 0.27 6.88
N MET A 227 -5.35 0.62 7.77
CA MET A 227 -4.15 -0.13 8.06
C MET A 227 -4.24 -0.79 9.45
N ALA A 228 -3.85 -2.04 9.57
CA ALA A 228 -3.65 -2.69 10.87
C ALA A 228 -2.27 -2.32 11.41
N PRO A 229 -2.15 -1.83 12.67
CA PRO A 229 -0.85 -1.64 13.31
C PRO A 229 -0.17 -3.00 13.55
N ILE A 230 1.17 -2.97 13.59
CA ILE A 230 2.02 -4.13 13.89
C ILE A 230 2.82 -3.80 15.13
#